data_0804ac2c7c312817381825e5f556ca07
#
_entry.id   0804ac2c7c312817381825e5f556ca07
#
_cell.length_a   1.000
_cell.length_b   1.000
_cell.length_c   1.000
_cell.angle_alpha   90.00
_cell.angle_beta   90.00
_cell.angle_gamma   90.00
#
_symmetry.space_group_name_H-M   'P 1'
#
loop_
_entity.id
_entity.type
_entity.pdbx_description
1 polymer ?
#
loop_
_entity_poly.entity_id
_entity_poly.type
_entity_poly.pdbx_seq_one_letter_code
_entity_poly.pdbx_strand_id
1 'polypeptide(L)'
;MGTLTGAGIAVALPAGWEGRIFSREPDLIPTPLRPSAATTTTTTGAIAHLANFALPPDMGDFGSVAVDMMTGPDLLVVLFEHGSEGLGTPLFAASGLPTLSPDDFSPFTLRKLLDGQSGVQRFFTLSGRPFCLYVVLGSHLRRVRTTPVVNEVIRGISVQ
;
A
#
# COMPACT_ATOMS: atom_id res chain seq x y z
N MET A 1 20.28 4.72 -4.87
CA MET A 1 19.04 4.25 -5.51
C MET A 1 19.03 2.74 -5.55
N GLY A 2 18.02 2.13 -4.97
CA GLY A 2 17.86 0.68 -4.94
C GLY A 2 16.62 0.26 -5.72
N THR A 3 16.62 -0.98 -6.19
CA THR A 3 15.42 -1.60 -6.78
C THR A 3 14.96 -2.74 -5.89
N LEU A 4 13.71 -2.69 -5.48
CA LEU A 4 13.05 -3.73 -4.71
C LEU A 4 12.12 -4.51 -5.64
N THR A 5 12.20 -5.84 -5.62
CA THR A 5 11.35 -6.69 -6.47
C THR A 5 10.74 -7.84 -5.68
N GLY A 6 9.52 -8.21 -6.01
CA GLY A 6 8.83 -9.35 -5.45
C GLY A 6 7.39 -9.45 -5.93
N ALA A 7 6.85 -10.66 -6.03
CA ALA A 7 5.45 -10.92 -6.38
C ALA A 7 4.96 -10.17 -7.65
N GLY A 8 5.82 -10.00 -8.65
CA GLY A 8 5.49 -9.27 -9.87
C GLY A 8 5.47 -7.74 -9.73
N ILE A 9 5.94 -7.23 -8.59
CA ILE A 9 6.06 -5.79 -8.32
C ILE A 9 7.54 -5.42 -8.30
N ALA A 10 7.89 -4.30 -8.91
CA ALA A 10 9.20 -3.71 -8.82
C ALA A 10 9.06 -2.24 -8.41
N VAL A 11 9.94 -1.79 -7.53
CA VAL A 11 9.94 -0.41 -7.04
C VAL A 11 11.34 0.16 -7.12
N ALA A 12 11.49 1.27 -7.84
CA ALA A 12 12.73 2.07 -7.78
C ALA A 12 12.67 2.96 -6.54
N LEU A 13 13.45 2.62 -5.52
CA LEU A 13 13.47 3.33 -4.25
C LEU A 13 14.45 4.51 -4.31
N PRO A 14 14.03 5.73 -3.97
CA PRO A 14 14.95 6.85 -3.79
C PRO A 14 15.94 6.61 -2.65
N ALA A 15 17.02 7.39 -2.63
CA ALA A 15 17.96 7.34 -1.51
C ALA A 15 17.26 7.65 -0.19
N GLY A 16 17.59 6.90 0.85
CA GLY A 16 16.99 7.04 2.18
C GLY A 16 15.65 6.33 2.36
N TRP A 17 15.17 5.65 1.34
CA TRP A 17 13.97 4.81 1.42
C TRP A 17 14.34 3.34 1.54
N GLU A 18 13.52 2.62 2.28
CA GLU A 18 13.56 1.16 2.34
C GLU A 18 12.18 0.58 2.08
N GLY A 19 12.13 -0.71 1.80
CA GLY A 19 10.85 -1.36 1.55
C GLY A 19 10.92 -2.86 1.70
N ARG A 20 9.72 -3.44 1.73
CA ARG A 20 9.51 -4.89 1.72
C ARG A 20 8.34 -5.21 0.82
N ILE A 21 8.48 -6.28 0.05
CA ILE A 21 7.39 -6.86 -0.72
C ILE A 21 7.21 -8.29 -0.22
N PHE A 22 5.98 -8.64 0.13
CA PHE A 22 5.65 -10.00 0.55
C PHE A 22 4.30 -10.40 -0.03
N SER A 23 4.09 -11.72 -0.14
CA SER A 23 2.81 -12.28 -0.54
C SER A 23 2.03 -12.62 0.71
N ARG A 24 0.77 -12.16 0.77
CA ARG A 24 -0.14 -12.56 1.82
C ARG A 24 -0.52 -14.03 1.60
N GLU A 25 -0.34 -14.87 2.61
CA GLU A 25 -0.86 -16.22 2.56
C GLU A 25 -2.39 -16.19 2.54
N PRO A 26 -3.04 -17.06 1.74
CA PRO A 26 -4.48 -17.18 1.82
C PRO A 26 -4.85 -17.58 3.24
N ASP A 27 -5.79 -16.88 3.84
CA ASP A 27 -6.44 -17.33 5.06
C ASP A 27 -7.09 -18.68 4.76
N LEU A 28 -6.37 -19.74 5.09
CA LEU A 28 -6.95 -21.07 5.12
C LEU A 28 -7.90 -21.11 6.32
N ILE A 29 -9.08 -20.55 6.14
CA ILE A 29 -10.19 -20.85 7.02
C ILE A 29 -10.62 -22.28 6.62
N PRO A 30 -10.33 -23.30 7.44
CA PRO A 30 -10.90 -24.60 7.19
C PRO A 30 -12.39 -24.48 7.40
N THR A 31 -13.14 -24.34 6.31
CA THR A 31 -14.58 -24.50 6.37
C THR A 31 -14.86 -26.00 6.35
N PRO A 32 -15.29 -26.61 7.47
CA PRO A 32 -15.35 -28.06 7.55
C PRO A 32 -16.49 -28.68 6.72
N LEU A 33 -17.19 -27.97 5.85
CA LEU A 33 -18.45 -28.45 5.27
C LEU A 33 -18.60 -28.24 3.75
N ARG A 34 -17.51 -28.13 2.98
CA ARG A 34 -17.64 -28.24 1.52
C ARG A 34 -16.56 -29.15 0.94
N PRO A 35 -16.89 -30.42 0.66
CA PRO A 35 -16.09 -31.20 -0.27
C PRO A 35 -16.45 -30.74 -1.68
N SER A 36 -16.09 -29.55 -2.06
CA SER A 36 -16.09 -29.22 -3.46
C SER A 36 -14.64 -28.99 -3.86
N ALA A 37 -14.20 -29.78 -4.81
CA ALA A 37 -13.00 -29.59 -5.58
C ALA A 37 -13.09 -28.31 -6.44
N ALA A 38 -13.68 -27.24 -5.95
CA ALA A 38 -13.49 -25.92 -6.48
C ALA A 38 -12.08 -25.54 -6.03
N THR A 39 -11.13 -25.70 -6.92
CA THR A 39 -9.85 -25.05 -6.84
C THR A 39 -10.13 -23.56 -6.88
N THR A 40 -10.53 -23.00 -5.75
CA THR A 40 -10.50 -21.58 -5.57
C THR A 40 -9.01 -21.26 -5.57
N THR A 41 -8.52 -20.82 -6.71
CA THR A 41 -7.20 -20.22 -6.80
C THR A 41 -7.30 -18.99 -5.91
N THR A 42 -6.98 -19.15 -4.65
CA THR A 42 -6.86 -18.05 -3.70
C THR A 42 -5.68 -17.26 -4.19
N THR A 43 -5.96 -16.18 -4.92
CA THR A 43 -4.93 -15.29 -5.41
C THR A 43 -4.26 -14.69 -4.19
N THR A 44 -3.06 -15.14 -3.90
CA THR A 44 -2.22 -14.55 -2.86
C THR A 44 -1.93 -13.12 -3.26
N GLY A 45 -2.52 -12.18 -2.54
CA GLY A 45 -2.29 -10.76 -2.77
C GLY A 45 -0.88 -10.35 -2.36
N ALA A 46 -0.25 -9.51 -3.15
CA ALA A 46 1.03 -8.90 -2.81
C ALA A 46 0.83 -7.66 -1.95
N ILE A 47 1.75 -7.44 -1.01
CA ILE A 47 1.79 -6.21 -0.21
C ILE A 47 3.20 -5.64 -0.29
N ALA A 48 3.29 -4.34 -0.59
CA ALA A 48 4.53 -3.60 -0.55
C ALA A 48 4.45 -2.51 0.53
N HIS A 49 5.43 -2.48 1.42
CA HIS A 49 5.62 -1.41 2.39
C HIS A 49 6.87 -0.63 2.02
N LEU A 50 6.75 0.68 1.84
CA LEU A 50 7.83 1.58 1.44
C LEU A 50 7.87 2.75 2.43
N ALA A 51 9.05 3.08 2.96
CA ALA A 51 9.17 4.13 3.96
C ALA A 51 10.51 4.85 3.86
N ASN A 52 10.54 6.10 4.29
CA ASN A 52 11.77 6.88 4.45
C ASN A 52 12.35 6.78 5.87
N PHE A 53 11.95 5.77 6.62
CA PHE A 53 12.43 5.45 7.96
C PHE A 53 12.56 3.93 8.11
N ALA A 54 13.22 3.47 9.18
CA ALA A 54 13.41 2.04 9.42
C ALA A 54 12.08 1.34 9.71
N LEU A 55 11.72 0.39 8.85
CA LEU A 55 10.50 -0.40 9.00
C LEU A 55 10.65 -1.41 10.14
N PRO A 56 9.68 -1.50 11.07
CA PRO A 56 9.68 -2.53 12.10
C PRO A 56 9.53 -3.94 11.49
N PRO A 57 9.99 -5.00 12.19
CA PRO A 57 9.96 -6.36 11.64
C PRO A 57 8.56 -6.92 11.44
N ASP A 58 7.58 -6.50 12.25
CA ASP A 58 6.19 -6.91 12.14
C ASP A 58 5.30 -5.68 12.00
N MET A 59 4.62 -5.56 10.86
CA MET A 59 3.90 -4.34 10.50
C MET A 59 2.41 -4.52 10.28
N GLY A 60 1.92 -5.75 10.19
CA GLY A 60 0.57 -6.00 9.70
C GLY A 60 0.39 -5.60 8.23
N ASP A 61 -0.79 -5.83 7.69
CA ASP A 61 -1.06 -5.62 6.24
C ASP A 61 -0.94 -4.15 5.81
N PHE A 62 -1.39 -3.22 6.64
CA PHE A 62 -1.37 -1.78 6.35
C PHE A 62 -0.33 -1.01 7.14
N GLY A 63 0.63 -1.69 7.75
CA GLY A 63 1.73 -1.03 8.43
C GLY A 63 1.32 -0.29 9.71
N SER A 64 0.30 -0.74 10.43
CA SER A 64 -0.21 -0.05 11.63
C SER A 64 0.85 0.18 12.70
N VAL A 65 1.76 -0.77 12.90
CA VAL A 65 2.87 -0.62 13.84
C VAL A 65 3.82 0.49 13.40
N ALA A 66 4.12 0.56 12.10
CA ALA A 66 4.94 1.63 11.54
C ALA A 66 4.26 3.00 11.71
N VAL A 67 2.95 3.08 11.47
CA VAL A 67 2.18 4.32 11.64
C VAL A 67 2.25 4.83 13.09
N ASP A 68 2.16 3.93 14.07
CA ASP A 68 2.26 4.29 15.48
C ASP A 68 3.66 4.86 15.85
N MET A 69 4.69 4.51 15.09
CA MET A 69 6.07 4.97 15.31
C MET A 69 6.43 6.23 14.52
N MET A 70 5.61 6.65 13.56
CA MET A 70 5.93 7.76 12.67
C MET A 70 5.99 9.11 13.38
N THR A 71 6.96 9.91 13.00
CA THR A 71 7.15 11.29 13.44
C THR A 71 7.02 12.25 12.26
N GLY A 72 7.10 13.56 12.50
CA GLY A 72 6.78 14.60 11.53
C GLY A 72 7.36 14.43 10.10
N PRO A 73 8.65 14.06 9.90
CA PRO A 73 9.21 13.92 8.55
C PRO A 73 8.93 12.55 7.91
N ASP A 74 8.34 11.61 8.63
CA ASP A 74 8.20 10.23 8.18
C ASP A 74 7.07 10.07 7.16
N LEU A 75 7.31 9.23 6.16
CA LEU A 75 6.39 8.91 5.09
C LEU A 75 6.28 7.39 4.93
N LEU A 76 5.07 6.88 4.82
CA LEU A 76 4.79 5.46 4.58
C LEU A 76 3.89 5.32 3.36
N VAL A 77 4.29 4.46 2.43
CA VAL A 77 3.50 4.09 1.25
C VAL A 77 3.24 2.59 1.30
N VAL A 78 1.98 2.21 1.28
CA VAL A 78 1.55 0.81 1.24
C VAL A 78 0.81 0.56 -0.07
N LEU A 79 1.24 -0.45 -0.80
CA LEU A 79 0.53 -0.97 -1.96
C LEU A 79 -0.02 -2.34 -1.58
N PHE A 80 -1.33 -2.48 -1.58
CA PHE A 80 -2.03 -3.69 -1.17
C PHE A 80 -2.81 -4.26 -2.35
N GLU A 81 -2.51 -5.48 -2.76
CA GLU A 81 -3.26 -6.17 -3.81
C GLU A 81 -4.50 -6.85 -3.22
N HIS A 82 -5.66 -6.53 -3.78
CA HIS A 82 -6.92 -7.22 -3.47
C HIS A 82 -7.09 -8.48 -4.31
N GLY A 83 -8.05 -9.32 -3.93
CA GLY A 83 -8.39 -10.49 -4.71
C GLY A 83 -8.94 -10.15 -6.09
N SER A 84 -8.82 -11.08 -7.03
CA SER A 84 -9.27 -10.92 -8.43
C SER A 84 -10.77 -10.64 -8.56
N GLU A 85 -11.57 -10.93 -7.55
CA GLU A 85 -12.99 -10.58 -7.48
C GLU A 85 -13.24 -9.06 -7.52
N GLY A 86 -12.24 -8.26 -7.18
CA GLY A 86 -12.32 -6.80 -7.29
C GLY A 86 -12.27 -6.28 -8.72
N LEU A 87 -11.71 -7.05 -9.66
CA LEU A 87 -11.59 -6.65 -11.06
C LEU A 87 -12.96 -6.42 -11.70
N GLY A 88 -13.08 -5.31 -12.44
CA GLY A 88 -14.33 -4.94 -13.11
C GLY A 88 -15.38 -4.33 -12.21
N THR A 89 -15.13 -4.20 -10.91
CA THR A 89 -16.04 -3.51 -9.98
C THR A 89 -15.84 -1.99 -10.05
N PRO A 90 -16.85 -1.18 -9.67
CA PRO A 90 -16.71 0.28 -9.65
C PRO A 90 -15.58 0.78 -8.76
N LEU A 91 -15.29 0.10 -7.66
CA LEU A 91 -14.23 0.49 -6.72
C LEU A 91 -12.85 0.52 -7.39
N PHE A 92 -12.59 -0.43 -8.30
CA PHE A 92 -11.31 -0.57 -9.00
C PHE A 92 -11.36 -0.08 -10.45
N ALA A 93 -12.33 0.77 -10.79
CA ALA A 93 -12.52 1.25 -12.16
C ALA A 93 -11.39 2.20 -12.63
N ALA A 94 -10.74 2.91 -11.71
CA ALA A 94 -9.60 3.75 -12.05
C ALA A 94 -8.44 2.88 -12.56
N SER A 95 -7.76 3.32 -13.60
CA SER A 95 -6.69 2.58 -14.28
C SER A 95 -5.36 3.31 -14.12
N GLY A 96 -4.32 2.56 -13.77
CA GLY A 96 -2.96 3.09 -13.61
C GLY A 96 -2.68 3.66 -12.22
N LEU A 97 -1.42 4.01 -12.01
CA LEU A 97 -0.96 4.57 -10.74
C LEU A 97 -1.57 5.96 -10.49
N PRO A 98 -2.08 6.24 -9.29
CA PRO A 98 -2.62 7.56 -8.98
C PRO A 98 -1.51 8.60 -8.82
N THR A 99 -1.86 9.85 -9.09
CA THR A 99 -1.07 11.03 -8.70
C THR A 99 -1.82 11.74 -7.58
N LEU A 100 -1.14 12.00 -6.48
CA LEU A 100 -1.75 12.59 -5.29
C LEU A 100 -1.55 14.10 -5.24
N SER A 101 -2.55 14.79 -4.69
CA SER A 101 -2.51 16.21 -4.34
C SER A 101 -2.41 16.37 -2.83
N PRO A 102 -1.81 17.44 -2.29
CA PRO A 102 -1.83 17.70 -0.86
C PRO A 102 -3.24 17.71 -0.25
N ASP A 103 -4.24 18.14 -1.00
CA ASP A 103 -5.64 18.18 -0.55
C ASP A 103 -6.31 16.83 -0.44
N ASP A 104 -5.69 15.78 -0.99
CA ASP A 104 -6.20 14.40 -0.88
C ASP A 104 -5.97 13.81 0.52
N PHE A 105 -5.05 14.37 1.30
CA PHE A 105 -4.70 13.84 2.61
C PHE A 105 -5.64 14.35 3.70
N SER A 106 -6.10 13.42 4.55
CA SER A 106 -7.00 13.72 5.66
C SER A 106 -6.58 12.95 6.91
N PRO A 107 -6.61 13.57 8.10
CA PRO A 107 -6.41 12.86 9.37
C PRO A 107 -7.46 11.76 9.60
N PHE A 108 -8.64 11.92 9.02
CA PHE A 108 -9.76 10.98 9.19
C PHE A 108 -9.64 9.71 8.34
N THR A 109 -8.69 9.64 7.41
CA THR A 109 -8.40 8.43 6.64
C THR A 109 -7.71 7.36 7.49
N LEU A 110 -7.04 7.76 8.55
CA LEU A 110 -6.32 6.84 9.44
C LEU A 110 -7.31 5.99 10.25
N ARG A 111 -6.98 4.71 10.43
CA ARG A 111 -7.75 3.80 11.29
C ARG A 111 -7.82 4.29 12.75
N LYS A 112 -6.78 4.97 13.19
CA LYS A 112 -6.65 5.58 14.50
C LYS A 112 -6.22 7.01 14.29
N LEU A 113 -6.97 7.96 14.84
CA LEU A 113 -6.56 9.36 14.83
C LEU A 113 -5.30 9.51 15.67
N LEU A 114 -4.18 9.74 14.99
CA LEU A 114 -2.90 10.07 15.61
C LEU A 114 -2.63 11.54 15.40
N ASP A 115 -2.16 12.18 16.45
CA ASP A 115 -1.98 13.62 16.47
C ASP A 115 -1.00 14.08 15.39
N GLY A 116 -1.45 14.99 14.54
CA GLY A 116 -0.66 15.58 13.47
C GLY A 116 -0.50 14.73 12.20
N GLN A 117 -0.90 13.47 12.21
CA GLN A 117 -0.80 12.58 11.05
C GLN A 117 -1.99 12.72 10.11
N SER A 118 -1.78 12.35 8.85
CA SER A 118 -2.87 12.21 7.88
C SER A 118 -2.58 11.11 6.87
N GLY A 119 -3.61 10.69 6.16
CA GLY A 119 -3.49 9.65 5.16
C GLY A 119 -4.39 9.86 3.96
N VAL A 120 -4.16 9.05 2.93
CA VAL A 120 -4.98 8.95 1.73
C VAL A 120 -5.07 7.51 1.30
N GLN A 121 -6.20 7.15 0.74
CA GLN A 121 -6.46 5.83 0.19
C GLN A 121 -7.00 5.95 -1.23
N ARG A 122 -6.45 5.16 -2.15
CA ARG A 122 -6.87 5.12 -3.56
C ARG A 122 -6.98 3.68 -4.02
N PHE A 123 -8.03 3.39 -4.77
CA PHE A 123 -8.26 2.08 -5.37
C PHE A 123 -8.13 2.19 -6.88
N PHE A 124 -7.42 1.24 -7.50
CA PHE A 124 -7.18 1.24 -8.95
C PHE A 124 -6.82 -0.14 -9.45
N THR A 125 -6.86 -0.31 -10.76
CA THR A 125 -6.37 -1.50 -11.45
C THR A 125 -5.10 -1.16 -12.20
N LEU A 126 -4.06 -1.96 -12.05
CA LEU A 126 -2.79 -1.82 -12.74
C LEU A 126 -2.35 -3.19 -13.25
N SER A 127 -2.05 -3.27 -14.56
CA SER A 127 -1.65 -4.53 -15.22
C SER A 127 -2.60 -5.70 -14.95
N GLY A 128 -3.91 -5.43 -14.95
CA GLY A 128 -4.95 -6.45 -14.69
C GLY A 128 -5.04 -6.90 -13.23
N ARG A 129 -4.47 -6.16 -12.29
CA ARG A 129 -4.44 -6.48 -10.86
C ARG A 129 -5.08 -5.34 -10.06
N PRO A 130 -5.99 -5.65 -9.09
CA PRO A 130 -6.65 -4.61 -8.29
C PRO A 130 -5.83 -4.26 -7.05
N PHE A 131 -5.55 -2.98 -6.90
CA PHE A 131 -4.73 -2.47 -5.79
C PHE A 131 -5.44 -1.39 -4.97
N CYS A 132 -5.07 -1.33 -3.70
CA CYS A 132 -5.26 -0.17 -2.84
C CYS A 132 -3.90 0.47 -2.55
N LEU A 133 -3.78 1.74 -2.82
CA LEU A 133 -2.65 2.55 -2.36
C LEU A 133 -3.07 3.26 -1.08
N TYR A 134 -2.30 3.07 -0.02
CA TYR A 134 -2.49 3.72 1.27
C TYR A 134 -1.21 4.48 1.62
N VAL A 135 -1.32 5.77 1.85
CA VAL A 135 -0.18 6.63 2.17
C VAL A 135 -0.44 7.34 3.48
N VAL A 136 0.55 7.33 4.36
CA VAL A 136 0.50 8.05 5.64
C VAL A 136 1.63 9.07 5.69
N LEU A 137 1.27 10.29 6.07
CA LEU A 137 2.19 11.37 6.37
C LEU A 137 2.34 11.51 7.87
N GLY A 138 3.56 11.56 8.36
CA GLY A 138 3.83 11.83 9.78
C GLY A 138 3.38 13.22 10.22
N SER A 139 3.27 14.17 9.29
CA SER A 139 2.75 15.52 9.57
C SER A 139 1.83 16.01 8.45
N HIS A 140 0.58 16.24 8.79
CA HIS A 140 -0.40 16.83 7.89
C HIS A 140 0.00 18.26 7.47
N LEU A 141 0.62 19.00 8.37
CA LEU A 141 1.09 20.37 8.09
C LEU A 141 2.16 20.43 7.01
N ARG A 142 2.92 19.35 6.84
CA ARG A 142 3.99 19.25 5.83
C ARG A 142 3.51 18.72 4.48
N ARG A 143 2.22 18.45 4.30
CA ARG A 143 1.70 17.75 3.11
C ARG A 143 2.06 18.42 1.78
N VAL A 144 2.14 19.73 1.74
CA VAL A 144 2.54 20.46 0.52
C VAL A 144 3.98 20.12 0.10
N ARG A 145 4.85 19.93 1.08
CA ARG A 145 6.26 19.56 0.85
C ARG A 145 6.46 18.08 0.58
N THR A 146 5.67 17.23 1.23
CA THR A 146 5.87 15.78 1.24
C THR A 146 5.13 15.07 0.12
N THR A 147 4.03 15.62 -0.38
CA THR A 147 3.27 15.01 -1.48
C THR A 147 4.10 14.79 -2.75
N PRO A 148 4.94 15.74 -3.22
CA PRO A 148 5.80 15.49 -4.37
C PRO A 148 6.79 14.34 -4.16
N VAL A 149 7.31 14.18 -2.95
CA VAL A 149 8.22 13.07 -2.60
C VAL A 149 7.48 11.74 -2.69
N VAL A 150 6.27 11.66 -2.15
CA VAL A 150 5.42 10.47 -2.24
C VAL A 150 5.11 10.14 -3.71
N ASN A 151 4.77 11.12 -4.52
CA ASN A 151 4.49 10.92 -5.94
C ASN A 151 5.71 10.39 -6.70
N GLU A 152 6.90 10.79 -6.33
CA GLU A 152 8.14 10.27 -6.92
C GLU A 152 8.28 8.77 -6.62
N VAL A 153 8.01 8.35 -5.38
CA VAL A 153 8.03 6.92 -5.00
C VAL A 153 6.95 6.15 -5.77
N ILE A 154 5.74 6.69 -5.87
CA ILE A 154 4.64 6.05 -6.60
C ILE A 154 5.03 5.83 -8.08
N ARG A 155 5.62 6.82 -8.73
CA ARG A 155 6.08 6.70 -10.13
C ARG A 155 7.17 5.65 -10.32
N GLY A 156 7.90 5.32 -9.26
CA GLY A 156 8.89 4.25 -9.27
C GLY A 156 8.31 2.83 -9.20
N ILE A 157 7.00 2.68 -9.02
CA ILE A 157 6.33 1.38 -8.94
C ILE A 157 6.02 0.88 -10.35
N SER A 158 6.33 -0.38 -10.61
CA SER A 158 5.91 -1.09 -11.82
C SER A 158 5.36 -2.47 -11.44
N VAL A 159 4.37 -2.93 -12.20
CA VAL A 159 3.68 -4.20 -11.96
C VAL A 159 3.61 -4.98 -13.25
N GLN A 160 3.95 -6.27 -13.18
CA GLN A 160 3.86 -7.23 -14.30
C GLN A 160 2.61 -8.10 -14.17
#